data_64470f232da95c7b64228069fc492b94
#
_entry.id   64470f232da95c7b64228069fc492b94
#
_cell.length_a   1.000
_cell.length_b   1.000
_cell.length_c   1.000
_cell.angle_alpha   90.00
_cell.angle_beta   90.00
_cell.angle_gamma   90.00
#
_symmetry.space_group_name_H-M   'P 1'
#
loop_
_entity.id
_entity.type
_entity.pdbx_description
1 polymer ?
#
loop_
_entity_poly.entity_id
_entity_poly.type
_entity_poly.pdbx_seq_one_letter_code
_entity_poly.pdbx_strand_id
1 'polypeptide(L)'
;MFIVSSYTLAVLFCFVTMICWGSWGNTQKLAGKSWRYELYYWDYTIGILLFALLLVFSLGSFGSQGRSFLEDIRQVSTENMVSAFVGGVIFNASNILLSASVSMAGMAVAFPLGVGLALVLGVFINYFSAPKGNPLWLFVGVLLVVVAIVCNGMAAGKKQNSGTIGSRKGIVLATIAGVLLLLPWI
;
A
#
# COMPACT_ATOMS: atom_id res chain seq x y z
N MET A 1 2.15 25.25 5.26
CA MET A 1 2.21 23.79 5.10
C MET A 1 3.22 23.22 6.07
N PHE A 2 2.95 22.06 6.65
CA PHE A 2 3.93 21.33 7.47
C PHE A 2 4.91 20.59 6.56
N ILE A 3 6.21 20.86 6.71
CA ILE A 3 7.26 20.21 5.93
C ILE A 3 8.15 19.41 6.88
N VAL A 4 8.38 18.14 6.57
CA VAL A 4 9.30 17.28 7.32
C VAL A 4 10.74 17.62 6.92
N SER A 5 11.40 18.45 7.70
CA SER A 5 12.80 18.85 7.47
C SER A 5 13.82 17.91 8.11
N SER A 6 13.40 17.11 9.10
CA SER A 6 14.28 16.20 9.83
C SER A 6 14.23 14.79 9.26
N TYR A 7 15.39 14.21 8.92
CA TYR A 7 15.50 12.82 8.48
C TYR A 7 14.94 11.83 9.51
N THR A 8 15.24 12.05 10.79
CA THR A 8 14.74 11.21 11.90
C THR A 8 13.21 11.20 11.95
N LEU A 9 12.58 12.37 11.78
CA LEU A 9 11.13 12.49 11.78
C LEU A 9 10.51 11.79 10.55
N ALA A 10 11.15 11.88 9.38
CA ALA A 10 10.75 11.15 8.19
C ALA A 10 10.77 9.62 8.41
N VAL A 11 11.85 9.12 9.03
CA VAL A 11 11.99 7.69 9.39
C VAL A 11 10.89 7.27 10.38
N LEU A 12 10.59 8.08 11.39
CA LEU A 12 9.50 7.79 12.33
C LEU A 12 8.15 7.69 11.61
N PHE A 13 7.84 8.61 10.69
CA PHE A 13 6.62 8.53 9.89
C PHE A 13 6.58 7.30 9.00
N CYS A 14 7.70 6.85 8.46
CA CYS A 14 7.77 5.57 7.73
C CYS A 14 7.39 4.39 8.63
N PHE A 15 7.89 4.34 9.87
CA PHE A 15 7.51 3.30 10.83
C PHE A 15 6.02 3.33 11.17
N VAL A 16 5.44 4.51 11.40
CA VAL A 16 4.00 4.67 11.63
C VAL A 16 3.20 4.15 10.42
N THR A 17 3.62 4.52 9.22
CA THR A 17 3.00 4.04 7.97
C THR A 17 3.07 2.52 7.86
N MET A 18 4.23 1.92 8.16
CA MET A 18 4.40 0.46 8.15
C MET A 18 3.45 -0.24 9.12
N ILE A 19 3.26 0.30 10.34
CA ILE A 19 2.33 -0.25 11.33
C ILE A 19 0.88 -0.13 10.82
N CYS A 20 0.50 1.03 10.30
CA CYS A 20 -0.84 1.25 9.75
C CYS A 20 -1.14 0.31 8.57
N TRP A 21 -0.21 0.19 7.63
CA TRP A 21 -0.34 -0.70 6.47
C TRP A 21 -0.35 -2.18 6.87
N GLY A 22 0.51 -2.57 7.81
CA GLY A 22 0.57 -3.95 8.31
C GLY A 22 -0.68 -4.36 9.11
N SER A 23 -1.35 -3.42 9.75
CA SER A 23 -2.56 -3.68 10.55
C SER A 23 -3.86 -3.65 9.73
N TRP A 24 -3.86 -3.06 8.53
CA TRP A 24 -5.04 -2.93 7.67
C TRP A 24 -5.78 -4.27 7.43
N GLY A 25 -5.07 -5.32 7.06
CA GLY A 25 -5.67 -6.63 6.83
C GLY A 25 -6.23 -7.28 8.11
N ASN A 26 -5.67 -6.94 9.26
CA ASN A 26 -6.20 -7.41 10.55
C ASN A 26 -7.54 -6.73 10.87
N THR A 27 -7.70 -5.45 10.57
CA THR A 27 -8.98 -4.74 10.76
C THR A 27 -10.08 -5.31 9.86
N GLN A 28 -9.76 -5.65 8.60
CA GLN A 28 -10.69 -6.35 7.71
C GLN A 28 -11.11 -7.71 8.29
N LYS A 29 -10.19 -8.45 8.90
CA LYS A 29 -10.48 -9.74 9.51
C LYS A 29 -11.31 -9.61 10.79
N LEU A 30 -11.09 -8.56 11.57
CA LEU A 30 -11.85 -8.27 12.80
C LEU A 30 -13.29 -7.84 12.51
N ALA A 31 -13.57 -7.26 11.35
CA ALA A 31 -14.93 -6.92 10.93
C ALA A 31 -15.88 -8.16 10.84
N GLY A 32 -15.29 -9.37 10.86
CA GLY A 32 -16.01 -10.61 11.01
C GLY A 32 -16.62 -11.15 9.71
N LYS A 33 -17.14 -12.37 9.80
CA LYS A 33 -17.70 -13.09 8.63
C LYS A 33 -19.04 -12.51 8.15
N SER A 34 -19.73 -11.74 8.98
CA SER A 34 -21.00 -11.09 8.66
C SER A 34 -20.83 -9.83 7.81
N TRP A 35 -19.65 -9.20 7.84
CA TRP A 35 -19.35 -8.00 7.09
C TRP A 35 -18.61 -8.38 5.80
N ARG A 36 -19.27 -8.20 4.68
CA ARG A 36 -18.68 -8.54 3.37
C ARG A 36 -17.51 -7.61 3.09
N TYR A 37 -16.46 -8.14 2.42
CA TYR A 37 -15.24 -7.36 2.14
C TYR A 37 -15.52 -6.11 1.29
N GLU A 38 -16.57 -6.14 0.45
CA GLU A 38 -16.98 -4.99 -0.36
C GLU A 38 -17.49 -3.84 0.51
N LEU A 39 -18.29 -4.14 1.55
CA LEU A 39 -18.81 -3.16 2.49
C LEU A 39 -17.67 -2.60 3.37
N TYR A 40 -16.82 -3.47 3.90
CA TYR A 40 -15.62 -3.05 4.62
C TYR A 40 -14.77 -2.09 3.77
N TYR A 41 -14.59 -2.39 2.48
CA TYR A 41 -13.80 -1.57 1.58
C TYR A 41 -14.42 -0.19 1.34
N TRP A 42 -15.74 -0.08 1.29
CA TRP A 42 -16.43 1.21 1.23
C TRP A 42 -16.17 2.05 2.47
N ASP A 43 -16.33 1.49 3.66
CA ASP A 43 -16.06 2.18 4.93
C ASP A 43 -14.62 2.64 5.02
N TYR A 44 -13.69 1.76 4.61
CA TYR A 44 -12.26 2.07 4.54
C TYR A 44 -11.96 3.24 3.59
N THR A 45 -12.55 3.25 2.41
CA THR A 45 -12.34 4.31 1.40
C THR A 45 -12.91 5.66 1.89
N ILE A 46 -14.08 5.65 2.52
CA ILE A 46 -14.66 6.85 3.14
C ILE A 46 -13.74 7.37 4.25
N GLY A 47 -13.23 6.47 5.09
CA GLY A 47 -12.28 6.82 6.15
C GLY A 47 -11.01 7.47 5.62
N ILE A 48 -10.41 6.93 4.54
CA ILE A 48 -9.25 7.52 3.88
C ILE A 48 -9.57 8.92 3.34
N LEU A 49 -10.71 9.08 2.66
CA LEU A 49 -11.13 10.38 2.11
C LEU A 49 -11.27 11.43 3.20
N LEU A 50 -11.99 11.11 4.28
CA LEU A 50 -12.17 12.02 5.41
C LEU A 50 -10.84 12.38 6.08
N PHE A 51 -9.98 11.40 6.29
CA PHE A 51 -8.66 11.63 6.89
C PHE A 51 -7.75 12.45 5.97
N ALA A 52 -7.76 12.19 4.66
CA ALA A 52 -7.03 12.98 3.68
C ALA A 52 -7.49 14.44 3.67
N LEU A 53 -8.81 14.70 3.68
CA LEU A 53 -9.37 16.05 3.77
C LEU A 53 -8.94 16.73 5.08
N LEU A 54 -9.00 16.02 6.20
CA LEU A 54 -8.54 16.54 7.49
C LEU A 54 -7.06 16.95 7.43
N LEU A 55 -6.20 16.11 6.87
CA LEU A 55 -4.77 16.40 6.74
C LEU A 55 -4.50 17.59 5.82
N VAL A 56 -5.19 17.66 4.68
CA VAL A 56 -5.05 18.74 3.70
C VAL A 56 -5.42 20.08 4.29
N PHE A 57 -6.55 20.15 4.99
CA PHE A 57 -7.04 21.40 5.60
C PHE A 57 -6.38 21.73 6.96
N SER A 58 -5.64 20.80 7.56
CA SER A 58 -4.84 21.06 8.77
C SER A 58 -3.36 21.23 8.43
N LEU A 59 -2.60 20.14 8.39
CA LEU A 59 -1.16 20.15 8.17
C LEU A 59 -0.75 20.67 6.78
N GLY A 60 -1.59 20.44 5.76
CA GLY A 60 -1.36 20.93 4.41
C GLY A 60 -1.64 22.42 4.21
N SER A 61 -2.42 23.04 5.10
CA SER A 61 -2.83 24.45 4.98
C SER A 61 -2.24 25.36 6.06
N PHE A 62 -1.98 24.84 7.27
CA PHE A 62 -1.40 25.59 8.37
C PHE A 62 0.09 25.29 8.52
N GLY A 63 0.90 26.33 8.58
CA GLY A 63 2.36 26.26 8.78
C GLY A 63 3.08 27.45 8.20
N SER A 64 4.33 27.65 8.62
CA SER A 64 5.17 28.78 8.23
C SER A 64 6.00 28.53 6.97
N GLN A 65 5.98 27.32 6.44
CA GLN A 65 6.82 26.93 5.31
C GLN A 65 5.97 26.42 4.13
N GLY A 66 6.39 26.78 2.92
CA GLY A 66 5.72 26.36 1.69
C GLY A 66 4.35 27.04 1.46
N ARG A 67 3.71 26.65 0.36
CA ARG A 67 2.40 27.16 -0.04
C ARG A 67 1.28 26.40 0.68
N SER A 68 0.14 27.05 0.90
CA SER A 68 -1.07 26.39 1.39
C SER A 68 -1.64 25.47 0.30
N PHE A 69 -2.40 24.43 0.70
CA PHE A 69 -3.03 23.52 -0.24
C PHE A 69 -3.87 24.23 -1.30
N LEU A 70 -4.65 25.22 -0.91
CA LEU A 70 -5.53 25.96 -1.84
C LEU A 70 -4.73 26.81 -2.85
N GLU A 71 -3.59 27.31 -2.47
CA GLU A 71 -2.69 28.05 -3.38
C GLU A 71 -1.98 27.07 -4.32
N ASP A 72 -1.57 25.94 -3.81
CA ASP A 72 -0.85 24.93 -4.59
C ASP A 72 -1.77 24.31 -5.65
N ILE A 73 -3.00 23.90 -5.30
CA ILE A 73 -3.95 23.30 -6.24
C ILE A 73 -4.38 24.24 -7.37
N ARG A 74 -4.33 25.55 -7.16
CA ARG A 74 -4.61 26.55 -8.21
C ARG A 74 -3.50 26.67 -9.24
N GLN A 75 -2.29 26.25 -8.90
CA GLN A 75 -1.10 26.37 -9.75
C GLN A 75 -0.72 25.03 -10.40
N VAL A 76 -1.29 23.93 -9.93
CA VAL A 76 -1.05 22.60 -10.48
C VAL A 76 -1.53 22.53 -11.93
N SER A 77 -0.70 22.00 -12.81
CA SER A 77 -1.09 21.75 -14.20
C SER A 77 -2.19 20.67 -14.27
N THR A 78 -3.10 20.81 -15.21
CA THR A 78 -4.17 19.81 -15.44
C THR A 78 -3.60 18.42 -15.69
N GLU A 79 -2.45 18.32 -16.35
CA GLU A 79 -1.76 17.06 -16.61
C GLU A 79 -1.36 16.34 -15.32
N ASN A 80 -0.77 17.05 -14.36
CA ASN A 80 -0.41 16.49 -13.05
C ASN A 80 -1.65 16.06 -12.25
N MET A 81 -2.73 16.83 -12.34
CA MET A 81 -4.00 16.47 -11.69
C MET A 81 -4.60 15.20 -12.28
N VAL A 82 -4.63 15.08 -13.61
CA VAL A 82 -5.13 13.88 -14.30
C VAL A 82 -4.25 12.67 -13.98
N SER A 83 -2.93 12.83 -14.01
CA SER A 83 -1.99 11.77 -13.65
C SER A 83 -2.21 11.27 -12.21
N ALA A 84 -2.34 12.18 -11.25
CA ALA A 84 -2.64 11.83 -9.85
C ALA A 84 -3.99 11.10 -9.72
N PHE A 85 -5.02 11.57 -10.43
CA PHE A 85 -6.33 10.94 -10.42
C PHE A 85 -6.29 9.52 -11.01
N VAL A 86 -5.67 9.33 -12.17
CA VAL A 86 -5.51 8.02 -12.81
C VAL A 86 -4.70 7.08 -11.93
N GLY A 87 -3.60 7.55 -11.33
CA GLY A 87 -2.83 6.78 -10.37
C GLY A 87 -3.67 6.33 -9.16
N GLY A 88 -4.51 7.22 -8.64
CA GLY A 88 -5.45 6.91 -7.56
C GLY A 88 -6.50 5.86 -7.95
N VAL A 89 -7.04 5.91 -9.17
CA VAL A 89 -7.99 4.93 -9.68
C VAL A 89 -7.33 3.54 -9.79
N ILE A 90 -6.14 3.46 -10.36
CA ILE A 90 -5.40 2.20 -10.50
C ILE A 90 -5.04 1.63 -9.13
N PHE A 91 -4.56 2.47 -8.22
CA PHE A 91 -4.22 2.08 -6.86
C PHE A 91 -5.44 1.52 -6.11
N ASN A 92 -6.60 2.17 -6.25
CA ASN A 92 -7.86 1.71 -5.64
C ASN A 92 -8.34 0.38 -6.24
N ALA A 93 -8.26 0.23 -7.56
CA ALA A 93 -8.58 -1.03 -8.23
C ALA A 93 -7.70 -2.18 -7.71
N SER A 94 -6.41 -1.95 -7.52
CA SER A 94 -5.49 -2.92 -6.93
C SER A 94 -5.88 -3.27 -5.48
N ASN A 95 -6.18 -2.28 -4.65
CA ASN A 95 -6.53 -2.51 -3.25
C ASN A 95 -7.84 -3.30 -3.07
N ILE A 96 -8.86 -3.07 -3.89
CA ILE A 96 -10.11 -3.85 -3.83
C ILE A 96 -9.85 -5.30 -4.22
N LEU A 97 -9.01 -5.56 -5.23
CA LEU A 97 -8.59 -6.91 -5.61
C LEU A 97 -7.80 -7.60 -4.50
N LEU A 98 -6.94 -6.84 -3.81
CA LEU A 98 -6.19 -7.35 -2.66
C LEU A 98 -7.13 -7.70 -1.49
N SER A 99 -8.12 -6.85 -1.20
CA SER A 99 -9.15 -7.10 -0.19
C SER A 99 -9.96 -8.36 -0.52
N ALA A 100 -10.36 -8.52 -1.78
CA ALA A 100 -11.02 -9.73 -2.27
C ALA A 100 -10.12 -10.98 -2.11
N SER A 101 -8.83 -10.86 -2.45
CA SER A 101 -7.86 -11.94 -2.25
C SER A 101 -7.71 -12.33 -0.78
N VAL A 102 -7.63 -11.35 0.12
CA VAL A 102 -7.59 -11.58 1.57
C VAL A 102 -8.79 -12.37 2.05
N SER A 103 -9.99 -12.06 1.54
CA SER A 103 -11.21 -12.78 1.91
C SER A 103 -11.25 -14.22 1.39
N MET A 104 -10.65 -14.49 0.22
CA MET A 104 -10.69 -15.80 -0.45
C MET A 104 -9.51 -16.72 -0.15
N ALA A 105 -8.31 -16.17 -0.08
CA ALA A 105 -7.06 -16.92 0.12
C ALA A 105 -6.43 -16.71 1.50
N GLY A 106 -6.93 -15.74 2.26
CA GLY A 106 -6.38 -15.35 3.54
C GLY A 106 -5.16 -14.42 3.43
N MET A 107 -4.89 -13.68 4.50
CA MET A 107 -3.81 -12.68 4.55
C MET A 107 -2.42 -13.28 4.30
N ALA A 108 -2.16 -14.48 4.83
CA ALA A 108 -0.86 -15.14 4.73
C ALA A 108 -0.45 -15.48 3.28
N VAL A 109 -1.42 -15.52 2.36
CA VAL A 109 -1.18 -15.73 0.93
C VAL A 109 -1.31 -14.42 0.16
N ALA A 110 -2.35 -13.64 0.45
CA ALA A 110 -2.67 -12.43 -0.31
C ALA A 110 -1.59 -11.33 -0.18
N PHE A 111 -1.09 -11.08 1.04
CA PHE A 111 -0.09 -10.02 1.24
C PHE A 111 1.28 -10.34 0.65
N PRO A 112 1.87 -11.53 0.84
CA PRO A 112 3.14 -11.87 0.20
C PRO A 112 3.08 -11.78 -1.32
N LEU A 113 2.01 -12.27 -1.94
CA LEU A 113 1.85 -12.25 -3.40
C LEU A 113 1.50 -10.85 -3.93
N GLY A 114 0.60 -10.13 -3.28
CA GLY A 114 0.19 -8.81 -3.73
C GLY A 114 1.23 -7.73 -3.37
N VAL A 115 1.35 -7.44 -2.08
CA VAL A 115 2.21 -6.34 -1.60
C VAL A 115 3.69 -6.69 -1.71
N GLY A 116 4.08 -7.93 -1.39
CA GLY A 116 5.48 -8.35 -1.45
C GLY A 116 6.03 -8.33 -2.87
N LEU A 117 5.27 -8.84 -3.84
CA LEU A 117 5.65 -8.77 -5.26
C LEU A 117 5.76 -7.32 -5.73
N ALA A 118 4.77 -6.48 -5.42
CA ALA A 118 4.78 -5.06 -5.77
C ALA A 118 5.99 -4.33 -5.17
N LEU A 119 6.34 -4.61 -3.91
CA LEU A 119 7.48 -4.00 -3.25
C LEU A 119 8.79 -4.38 -3.93
N VAL A 120 9.02 -5.67 -4.17
CA VAL A 120 10.26 -6.16 -4.80
C VAL A 120 10.40 -5.57 -6.21
N LEU A 121 9.39 -5.71 -7.06
CA LEU A 121 9.43 -5.19 -8.42
C LEU A 121 9.50 -3.65 -8.44
N GLY A 122 8.78 -2.98 -7.54
CA GLY A 122 8.80 -1.53 -7.41
C GLY A 122 10.18 -0.99 -7.08
N VAL A 123 10.93 -1.64 -6.19
CA VAL A 123 12.31 -1.26 -5.89
C VAL A 123 13.20 -1.39 -7.13
N PHE A 124 13.09 -2.49 -7.88
CA PHE A 124 13.87 -2.64 -9.12
C PHE A 124 13.53 -1.56 -10.14
N ILE A 125 12.25 -1.34 -10.43
CA ILE A 125 11.80 -0.34 -11.41
C ILE A 125 12.29 1.05 -11.00
N ASN A 126 12.06 1.46 -9.76
CA ASN A 126 12.47 2.78 -9.28
C ASN A 126 13.99 2.96 -9.28
N TYR A 127 14.75 1.94 -8.90
CA TYR A 127 16.21 2.03 -8.88
C TYR A 127 16.79 2.16 -10.29
N PHE A 128 16.26 1.41 -11.27
CA PHE A 128 16.72 1.52 -12.65
C PHE A 128 16.27 2.80 -13.35
N SER A 129 15.10 3.35 -12.96
CA SER A 129 14.60 4.62 -13.53
C SER A 129 15.32 5.84 -12.95
N ALA A 130 15.61 5.82 -11.65
CA ALA A 130 16.26 6.93 -10.94
C ALA A 130 17.18 6.38 -9.83
N PRO A 131 18.43 6.00 -10.15
CA PRO A 131 19.35 5.41 -9.17
C PRO A 131 19.69 6.42 -8.07
N LYS A 132 19.08 6.26 -6.91
CA LYS A 132 19.32 7.09 -5.71
C LYS A 132 19.62 6.18 -4.52
N GLY A 133 20.57 6.60 -3.70
CA GLY A 133 20.98 5.85 -2.51
C GLY A 133 22.07 4.81 -2.77
N ASN A 134 22.47 4.11 -1.72
CA ASN A 134 23.49 3.06 -1.80
C ASN A 134 22.84 1.74 -2.24
N PRO A 135 23.22 1.19 -3.42
CA PRO A 135 22.62 -0.03 -3.96
C PRO A 135 22.77 -1.23 -3.03
N LEU A 136 23.88 -1.33 -2.30
CA LEU A 136 24.13 -2.45 -1.42
C LEU A 136 23.06 -2.56 -0.32
N TRP A 137 22.78 -1.47 0.39
CA TRP A 137 21.76 -1.45 1.44
C TRP A 137 20.35 -1.66 0.90
N LEU A 138 20.09 -1.13 -0.30
CA LEU A 138 18.80 -1.28 -0.95
C LEU A 138 18.54 -2.76 -1.33
N PHE A 139 19.50 -3.43 -1.97
CA PHE A 139 19.35 -4.84 -2.36
C PHE A 139 19.40 -5.80 -1.16
N VAL A 140 20.14 -5.46 -0.10
CA VAL A 140 20.06 -6.21 1.17
C VAL A 140 18.64 -6.10 1.75
N GLY A 141 18.04 -4.93 1.74
CA GLY A 141 16.64 -4.75 2.17
C GLY A 141 15.66 -5.58 1.34
N VAL A 142 15.80 -5.58 0.01
CA VAL A 142 14.98 -6.42 -0.89
C VAL A 142 15.15 -7.90 -0.56
N LEU A 143 16.39 -8.37 -0.36
CA LEU A 143 16.66 -9.76 0.00
C LEU A 143 15.98 -10.16 1.30
N LEU A 144 16.04 -9.30 2.33
CA LEU A 144 15.37 -9.55 3.60
C LEU A 144 13.84 -9.64 3.43
N VAL A 145 13.25 -8.80 2.59
CA VAL A 145 11.81 -8.86 2.27
C VAL A 145 11.47 -10.17 1.55
N VAL A 146 12.27 -10.60 0.58
CA VAL A 146 12.07 -11.88 -0.13
C VAL A 146 12.13 -13.05 0.86
N VAL A 147 13.12 -13.06 1.75
CA VAL A 147 13.23 -14.09 2.81
C VAL A 147 11.99 -14.06 3.71
N ALA A 148 11.53 -12.89 4.13
CA ALA A 148 10.32 -12.76 4.95
C ALA A 148 9.07 -13.29 4.22
N ILE A 149 8.92 -13.03 2.92
CA ILE A 149 7.83 -13.56 2.08
C ILE A 149 7.87 -15.09 2.06
N VAL A 150 9.04 -15.68 1.83
CA VAL A 150 9.22 -17.15 1.79
C VAL A 150 8.90 -17.75 3.15
N CYS A 151 9.43 -17.20 4.24
CA CYS A 151 9.16 -17.69 5.59
C CYS A 151 7.67 -17.63 5.93
N ASN A 152 7.01 -16.53 5.56
CA ASN A 152 5.57 -16.35 5.78
C ASN A 152 4.75 -17.36 4.96
N GLY A 153 5.12 -17.60 3.70
CA GLY A 153 4.51 -18.63 2.84
C GLY A 153 4.67 -20.04 3.42
N MET A 154 5.86 -20.37 3.92
CA MET A 154 6.12 -21.67 4.57
C MET A 154 5.31 -21.85 5.86
N ALA A 155 5.22 -20.82 6.68
CA ALA A 155 4.41 -20.84 7.91
C ALA A 155 2.92 -21.00 7.59
N ALA A 156 2.42 -20.30 6.56
CA ALA A 156 1.06 -20.44 6.08
C ALA A 156 0.76 -21.87 5.58
N GLY A 157 1.67 -22.46 4.80
CA GLY A 157 1.56 -23.81 4.28
C GLY A 157 1.47 -24.87 5.39
N LYS A 158 2.27 -24.75 6.46
CA LYS A 158 2.19 -25.64 7.62
C LYS A 158 0.88 -25.55 8.39
N LYS A 159 0.29 -24.35 8.47
CA LYS A 159 -1.00 -24.13 9.14
C LYS A 159 -2.18 -24.66 8.30
N GLN A 160 -2.00 -24.77 7.00
CA GLN A 160 -3.03 -25.11 6.02
C GLN A 160 -3.27 -26.64 5.87
N ASN A 161 -2.42 -27.48 6.45
CA ASN A 161 -2.67 -28.94 6.53
C ASN A 161 -3.98 -29.32 7.27
N SER A 162 -4.73 -28.33 7.72
CA SER A 162 -6.06 -28.47 8.36
C SER A 162 -7.24 -28.05 7.45
N GLY A 163 -7.11 -28.09 6.13
CA GLY A 163 -8.29 -28.24 5.28
C GLY A 163 -8.78 -27.08 4.41
N THR A 164 -8.05 -25.99 4.20
CA THR A 164 -8.50 -25.01 3.21
C THR A 164 -7.31 -24.52 2.35
N ILE A 165 -7.14 -25.14 1.20
CA ILE A 165 -6.26 -24.64 0.15
C ILE A 165 -6.76 -23.24 -0.21
N GLY A 166 -5.90 -22.22 -0.11
CA GLY A 166 -6.22 -20.86 -0.54
C GLY A 166 -6.84 -20.90 -1.93
N SER A 167 -8.00 -20.30 -2.10
CA SER A 167 -8.73 -20.35 -3.35
C SER A 167 -7.81 -19.92 -4.50
N ARG A 168 -7.70 -20.75 -5.55
CA ARG A 168 -6.91 -20.42 -6.75
C ARG A 168 -7.28 -19.05 -7.31
N LYS A 169 -8.55 -18.67 -7.21
CA LYS A 169 -9.05 -17.33 -7.57
C LYS A 169 -8.42 -16.25 -6.71
N GLY A 170 -8.30 -16.46 -5.38
CA GLY A 170 -7.67 -15.50 -4.48
C GLY A 170 -6.18 -15.30 -4.79
N ILE A 171 -5.45 -16.36 -5.14
CA ILE A 171 -4.04 -16.27 -5.56
C ILE A 171 -3.90 -15.42 -6.84
N VAL A 172 -4.73 -15.68 -7.84
CA VAL A 172 -4.73 -14.90 -9.09
C VAL A 172 -5.06 -13.43 -8.83
N LEU A 173 -6.05 -13.15 -7.99
CA LEU A 173 -6.41 -11.77 -7.62
C LEU A 173 -5.26 -11.05 -6.89
N ALA A 174 -4.56 -11.74 -5.97
CA ALA A 174 -3.38 -11.17 -5.30
C ALA A 174 -2.27 -10.81 -6.30
N THR A 175 -1.99 -11.71 -7.25
CA THR A 175 -0.95 -11.47 -8.26
C THR A 175 -1.32 -10.30 -9.16
N ILE A 176 -2.57 -10.23 -9.64
CA ILE A 176 -3.05 -9.09 -10.44
C ILE A 176 -2.98 -7.79 -9.63
N ALA A 177 -3.41 -7.82 -8.37
CA ALA A 177 -3.31 -6.67 -7.48
C ALA A 177 -1.87 -6.19 -7.34
N GLY A 178 -0.92 -7.11 -7.13
CA GLY A 178 0.51 -6.79 -7.02
C GLY A 178 1.07 -6.13 -8.29
N VAL A 179 0.68 -6.61 -9.46
CA VAL A 179 1.09 -6.00 -10.75
C VAL A 179 0.46 -4.62 -10.92
N LEU A 180 -0.83 -4.47 -10.61
CA LEU A 180 -1.51 -3.17 -10.70
C LEU A 180 -0.93 -2.12 -9.74
N LEU A 181 -0.44 -2.53 -8.56
CA LEU A 181 0.24 -1.62 -7.62
C LEU A 181 1.52 -0.99 -8.18
N LEU A 182 2.11 -1.58 -9.22
CA LEU A 182 3.31 -1.04 -9.86
C LEU A 182 3.01 0.07 -10.86
N LEU A 183 1.84 0.04 -11.51
CA LEU A 183 1.51 0.96 -12.61
C LEU A 183 1.55 2.45 -12.23
N PRO A 184 1.12 2.88 -11.03
CA PRO A 184 1.21 4.29 -10.62
C PRO A 184 2.64 4.81 -10.45
N TRP A 185 3.64 3.94 -10.47
CA TRP A 185 5.05 4.28 -10.26
C TRP A 185 5.86 4.32 -11.57
N ILE A 186 5.26 3.93 -12.68
CA ILE A 186 5.82 3.99 -14.03
C ILE A 186 5.32 5.24 -14.75
#